data_3c4a81c15e5072789a613f662ef10492
#
_entry.id   3c4a81c15e5072789a613f662ef10492
#
_cell.length_a   1.000
_cell.length_b   1.000
_cell.length_c   1.000
_cell.angle_alpha   90.00
_cell.angle_beta   90.00
_cell.angle_gamma   90.00
#
_symmetry.space_group_name_H-M   'P 1'
#
loop_
_entity.id
_entity.type
_entity.pdbx_description
1 polymer ?
#
loop_
_entity_poly.entity_id
_entity_poly.type
_entity_poly.pdbx_seq_one_letter_code
_entity_poly.pdbx_strand_id
1 'polypeptide(L)'
;MLRNRDYARGRAQVESYGSAPVIMYEPLSGRHGNFFDPAYSAIAVNPDWMRRFDKVHAQAARSLPLPQIDSTRRWRELDSSMSSDALLMNVFCTPEVAKSAAIRSALGVEDSAEPIFGWKARVPLTNGRFDRTEVDMRLGSLLVEAKLTEVGFQTRTAAIVEAYRDFDTVFDHDRLPRAEIATSRWMRASEFPENASQEFESIVADPAVVSNVDTIFRPPGEPGYAAYQLIRSVLAAYAADCSFCVIHDERRPDLREEWFQIMAAVKSAALSVRLKILTWQELAAHLPEPLQGFLDVKYGIVSPGKLPSAIGASAELAD
;
A
#
# COMPACT_ATOMS: atom_id res chain seq x y z
N MET A 1 -7.37 -16.03 1.29
CA MET A 1 -8.74 -16.11 0.74
C MET A 1 -9.65 -17.01 1.57
N LEU A 2 -9.32 -18.25 1.85
CA LEU A 2 -10.18 -19.17 2.65
C LEU A 2 -10.50 -18.60 4.02
N ARG A 3 -9.50 -18.11 4.77
CA ARG A 3 -9.68 -17.52 6.10
C ARG A 3 -10.68 -16.33 6.09
N ASN A 4 -10.60 -15.45 5.10
CA ASN A 4 -11.54 -14.34 4.97
C ASN A 4 -12.99 -14.82 4.70
N ARG A 5 -13.17 -15.89 3.93
CA ARG A 5 -14.49 -16.48 3.72
C ARG A 5 -15.08 -17.09 4.99
N ASP A 6 -14.25 -17.79 5.77
CA ASP A 6 -14.70 -18.35 7.05
C ASP A 6 -15.04 -17.24 8.05
N TYR A 7 -14.18 -16.22 8.17
CA TYR A 7 -14.44 -15.06 9.00
C TYR A 7 -15.70 -14.29 8.60
N ALA A 8 -15.99 -14.24 7.30
CA ALA A 8 -17.12 -13.50 6.76
C ALA A 8 -18.49 -14.18 6.99
N ARG A 9 -18.52 -15.48 7.35
CA ARG A 9 -19.77 -16.18 7.63
C ARG A 9 -20.56 -15.50 8.75
N GLY A 10 -21.84 -15.25 8.49
CA GLY A 10 -22.74 -14.57 9.43
C GLY A 10 -22.55 -13.05 9.56
N ARG A 11 -21.65 -12.45 8.75
CA ARG A 11 -21.48 -11.00 8.69
C ARG A 11 -22.08 -10.43 7.43
N ALA A 12 -22.56 -9.19 7.48
CA ALA A 12 -23.06 -8.48 6.30
C ALA A 12 -21.91 -8.25 5.32
N GLN A 13 -22.00 -8.85 4.14
CA GLN A 13 -20.94 -8.86 3.14
C GLN A 13 -21.46 -9.12 1.73
N VAL A 14 -20.63 -8.75 0.74
CA VAL A 14 -20.80 -9.12 -0.65
C VAL A 14 -19.46 -9.52 -1.23
N GLU A 15 -19.42 -10.54 -2.07
CA GLU A 15 -18.24 -10.86 -2.86
C GLU A 15 -18.22 -9.98 -4.13
N SER A 16 -17.10 -9.29 -4.35
CA SER A 16 -16.84 -8.64 -5.63
C SER A 16 -16.26 -9.67 -6.59
N TYR A 17 -16.80 -9.72 -7.82
CA TYR A 17 -16.32 -10.60 -8.87
C TYR A 17 -15.40 -9.81 -9.79
N GLY A 18 -14.11 -10.04 -9.66
CA GLY A 18 -13.07 -9.53 -10.55
C GLY A 18 -12.03 -10.61 -10.81
N SER A 19 -10.90 -10.27 -11.39
CA SER A 19 -9.76 -11.17 -11.55
C SER A 19 -9.23 -11.72 -10.22
N ALA A 20 -9.49 -10.99 -9.12
CA ALA A 20 -9.27 -11.43 -7.74
C ALA A 20 -10.53 -11.13 -6.92
N PRO A 21 -11.38 -12.10 -6.62
CA PRO A 21 -12.59 -11.88 -5.84
C PRO A 21 -12.23 -11.42 -4.42
N VAL A 22 -12.88 -10.35 -3.97
CA VAL A 22 -12.66 -9.72 -2.68
C VAL A 22 -13.98 -9.67 -1.92
N ILE A 23 -13.94 -9.96 -0.62
CA ILE A 23 -15.09 -9.78 0.25
C ILE A 23 -15.18 -8.30 0.63
N MET A 24 -16.34 -7.70 0.41
CA MET A 24 -16.67 -6.34 0.79
C MET A 24 -17.66 -6.38 1.95
N TYR A 25 -17.29 -5.80 3.07
CA TYR A 25 -18.16 -5.77 4.27
C TYR A 25 -19.07 -4.56 4.26
N GLU A 26 -20.23 -4.74 4.89
CA GLU A 26 -21.21 -3.68 5.09
C GLU A 26 -21.37 -3.35 6.56
N PRO A 27 -21.61 -2.08 6.90
CA PRO A 27 -22.03 -1.74 8.26
C PRO A 27 -23.42 -2.31 8.54
N LEU A 28 -23.56 -2.95 9.69
CA LEU A 28 -24.82 -3.51 10.17
C LEU A 28 -24.95 -3.27 11.68
N SER A 29 -26.06 -2.65 12.12
CA SER A 29 -26.38 -2.49 13.54
C SER A 29 -25.26 -1.85 14.38
N GLY A 30 -24.58 -0.84 13.83
CA GLY A 30 -23.48 -0.14 14.52
C GLY A 30 -22.15 -0.87 14.51
N ARG A 31 -22.04 -1.98 13.81
CA ARG A 31 -20.81 -2.76 13.61
C ARG A 31 -20.40 -2.77 12.14
N HIS A 32 -19.16 -3.12 11.89
CA HIS A 32 -18.66 -3.32 10.52
C HIS A 32 -17.75 -4.54 10.47
N GLY A 33 -18.11 -5.52 9.62
CA GLY A 33 -17.40 -6.81 9.56
C GLY A 33 -15.90 -6.73 9.29
N ASN A 34 -15.43 -5.63 8.69
CA ASN A 34 -14.00 -5.42 8.44
C ASN A 34 -13.25 -4.87 9.66
N PHE A 35 -13.94 -4.49 10.72
CA PHE A 35 -13.35 -3.82 11.86
C PHE A 35 -13.54 -4.57 13.18
N PHE A 36 -12.57 -4.39 14.05
CA PHE A 36 -12.66 -4.70 15.47
C PHE A 36 -13.61 -3.70 16.12
N ASP A 37 -14.61 -4.18 16.87
CA ASP A 37 -15.69 -3.32 17.38
C ASP A 37 -15.21 -2.07 18.16
N PRO A 38 -14.22 -2.17 19.08
CA PRO A 38 -13.67 -0.99 19.75
C PRO A 38 -13.01 0.02 18.81
N ALA A 39 -12.30 -0.46 17.77
CA ALA A 39 -11.70 0.41 16.77
C ALA A 39 -12.77 1.11 15.93
N TYR A 40 -13.81 0.37 15.49
CA TYR A 40 -14.91 0.94 14.72
C TYR A 40 -15.69 1.99 15.52
N SER A 41 -15.95 1.71 16.79
CA SER A 41 -16.61 2.66 17.69
C SER A 41 -15.81 3.96 17.85
N ALA A 42 -14.48 3.85 17.98
CA ALA A 42 -13.60 5.01 18.06
C ALA A 42 -13.55 5.79 16.74
N ILE A 43 -13.52 5.10 15.58
CA ILE A 43 -13.58 5.73 14.26
C ILE A 43 -14.90 6.51 14.12
N ALA A 44 -16.03 5.92 14.50
CA ALA A 44 -17.35 6.51 14.33
C ALA A 44 -17.55 7.87 15.06
N VAL A 45 -16.81 8.09 16.14
CA VAL A 45 -16.89 9.33 16.94
C VAL A 45 -15.79 10.35 16.60
N ASN A 46 -14.78 9.96 15.81
CA ASN A 46 -13.70 10.85 15.40
C ASN A 46 -13.90 11.33 13.94
N PRO A 47 -14.20 12.63 13.70
CA PRO A 47 -14.50 13.14 12.35
C PRO A 47 -13.36 12.99 11.35
N ASP A 48 -12.10 13.06 11.79
CA ASP A 48 -10.95 12.95 10.92
C ASP A 48 -10.75 11.51 10.47
N TRP A 49 -10.95 10.55 11.38
CA TRP A 49 -10.89 9.12 11.05
C TRP A 49 -12.10 8.70 10.19
N MET A 50 -13.29 9.24 10.45
CA MET A 50 -14.46 9.01 9.59
C MET A 50 -14.26 9.54 8.18
N ARG A 51 -13.58 10.68 8.00
CA ARG A 51 -13.24 11.19 6.66
C ARG A 51 -12.37 10.20 5.87
N ARG A 52 -11.40 9.54 6.54
CA ARG A 52 -10.61 8.47 5.93
C ARG A 52 -11.47 7.25 5.63
N PHE A 53 -12.34 6.89 6.55
CA PHE A 53 -13.26 5.76 6.39
C PHE A 53 -14.19 5.92 5.19
N ASP A 54 -14.63 7.13 4.88
CA ASP A 54 -15.55 7.42 3.77
C ASP A 54 -14.87 7.53 2.40
N LYS A 55 -13.56 7.28 2.30
CA LYS A 55 -12.85 7.29 1.03
C LYS A 55 -13.39 6.23 0.07
N VAL A 56 -13.85 6.68 -1.10
CA VAL A 56 -14.40 5.79 -2.13
C VAL A 56 -13.29 4.90 -2.71
N HIS A 57 -13.59 3.62 -2.88
CA HIS A 57 -12.67 2.65 -3.48
C HIS A 57 -12.31 3.06 -4.92
N ALA A 58 -11.02 3.00 -5.26
CA ALA A 58 -10.51 3.47 -6.57
C ALA A 58 -11.15 2.74 -7.76
N GLN A 59 -11.51 1.47 -7.63
CA GLN A 59 -12.22 0.71 -8.67
C GLN A 59 -13.68 1.15 -8.83
N ALA A 60 -14.35 1.54 -7.74
CA ALA A 60 -15.72 2.08 -7.81
C ALA A 60 -15.77 3.41 -8.56
N ALA A 61 -14.67 4.18 -8.54
CA ALA A 61 -14.54 5.42 -9.31
C ALA A 61 -14.32 5.18 -10.82
N ARG A 62 -13.91 3.98 -11.23
CA ARG A 62 -13.57 3.64 -12.63
C ARG A 62 -14.71 2.98 -13.41
N SER A 63 -15.95 3.04 -12.94
CA SER A 63 -17.13 2.48 -13.63
C SER A 63 -17.03 0.98 -13.98
N LEU A 64 -16.21 0.23 -13.29
CA LEU A 64 -16.23 -1.23 -13.42
C LEU A 64 -17.52 -1.76 -12.81
N PRO A 65 -18.16 -2.77 -13.42
CA PRO A 65 -19.36 -3.37 -12.88
C PRO A 65 -19.01 -4.15 -11.61
N LEU A 66 -18.94 -3.43 -10.49
CA LEU A 66 -19.08 -4.07 -9.19
C LEU A 66 -20.54 -4.51 -9.08
N PRO A 67 -20.82 -5.69 -8.51
CA PRO A 67 -22.19 -6.08 -8.26
C PRO A 67 -22.88 -4.95 -7.50
N GLN A 68 -23.89 -4.36 -8.10
CA GLN A 68 -24.67 -3.30 -7.50
C GLN A 68 -25.56 -3.93 -6.44
N ILE A 69 -25.25 -3.71 -5.19
CA ILE A 69 -26.16 -4.08 -4.09
C ILE A 69 -27.26 -3.02 -3.98
N ASP A 70 -26.87 -1.78 -4.20
CA ASP A 70 -27.77 -0.62 -4.29
C ASP A 70 -27.12 0.40 -5.23
N SER A 71 -27.89 0.92 -6.19
CA SER A 71 -27.42 1.93 -7.15
C SER A 71 -26.96 3.24 -6.50
N THR A 72 -27.27 3.44 -5.22
CA THR A 72 -26.94 4.64 -4.46
C THR A 72 -25.67 4.50 -3.61
N ARG A 73 -25.20 3.28 -3.34
CA ARG A 73 -24.07 3.04 -2.45
C ARG A 73 -22.77 2.83 -3.21
N ARG A 74 -21.81 3.72 -2.99
CA ARG A 74 -20.43 3.57 -3.44
C ARG A 74 -19.63 2.77 -2.42
N TRP A 75 -18.91 1.75 -2.86
CA TRP A 75 -17.96 1.04 -2.02
C TRP A 75 -16.84 1.96 -1.53
N ARG A 76 -16.51 1.83 -0.26
CA ARG A 76 -15.36 2.49 0.34
C ARG A 76 -14.14 1.59 0.27
N GLU A 77 -12.96 2.19 0.27
CA GLU A 77 -11.69 1.48 0.29
C GLU A 77 -11.58 0.54 1.51
N LEU A 78 -12.05 1.01 2.65
CA LEU A 78 -12.02 0.30 3.93
C LEU A 78 -13.10 -0.79 4.09
N ASP A 79 -14.05 -0.88 3.17
CA ASP A 79 -15.02 -2.01 3.14
C ASP A 79 -14.34 -3.30 2.65
N SER A 80 -13.21 -3.22 1.93
CA SER A 80 -12.50 -4.38 1.38
C SER A 80 -11.79 -5.19 2.47
N SER A 81 -12.01 -6.52 2.50
CA SER A 81 -11.31 -7.45 3.37
C SER A 81 -9.79 -7.48 3.18
N MET A 82 -9.32 -6.96 2.04
CA MET A 82 -7.91 -6.95 1.62
C MET A 82 -7.25 -5.59 1.90
N SER A 83 -7.97 -4.63 2.47
CA SER A 83 -7.46 -3.28 2.73
C SER A 83 -6.41 -3.27 3.84
N SER A 84 -5.17 -2.88 3.49
CA SER A 84 -4.10 -2.60 4.46
C SER A 84 -4.43 -1.40 5.34
N ASP A 85 -5.13 -0.41 4.79
CA ASP A 85 -5.64 0.73 5.55
C ASP A 85 -6.66 0.33 6.62
N ALA A 86 -7.56 -0.62 6.30
CA ALA A 86 -8.49 -1.13 7.30
C ALA A 86 -7.76 -1.86 8.42
N LEU A 87 -6.71 -2.64 8.10
CA LEU A 87 -5.87 -3.27 9.11
C LEU A 87 -5.15 -2.22 9.97
N LEU A 88 -4.56 -1.21 9.34
CA LEU A 88 -3.87 -0.12 10.01
C LEU A 88 -4.82 0.62 10.99
N MET A 89 -6.03 0.96 10.53
CA MET A 89 -7.04 1.61 11.38
C MET A 89 -7.57 0.68 12.47
N ASN A 90 -7.72 -0.62 12.24
CA ASN A 90 -8.05 -1.58 13.30
C ASN A 90 -7.04 -1.54 14.44
N VAL A 91 -5.75 -1.45 14.12
CA VAL A 91 -4.69 -1.40 15.14
C VAL A 91 -4.68 -0.04 15.82
N PHE A 92 -4.51 1.04 15.08
CA PHE A 92 -4.21 2.36 15.66
C PHE A 92 -5.42 3.18 16.09
N CYS A 93 -6.64 2.81 15.67
CA CYS A 93 -7.87 3.38 16.21
C CYS A 93 -8.39 2.61 17.43
N THR A 94 -7.84 1.42 17.73
CA THR A 94 -8.17 0.74 19.00
C THR A 94 -7.70 1.62 20.16
N PRO A 95 -8.59 1.92 21.15
CA PRO A 95 -8.25 2.77 22.28
C PRO A 95 -6.93 2.36 22.96
N GLU A 96 -6.14 3.34 23.35
CA GLU A 96 -4.86 3.22 24.06
C GLU A 96 -3.70 2.58 23.25
N VAL A 97 -3.92 1.98 22.07
CA VAL A 97 -2.84 1.34 21.30
C VAL A 97 -1.77 2.36 20.88
N ALA A 98 -2.15 3.47 20.27
CA ALA A 98 -1.19 4.51 19.84
C ALA A 98 -0.45 5.16 21.02
N LYS A 99 -1.02 5.12 22.22
CA LYS A 99 -0.43 5.66 23.47
C LYS A 99 0.43 4.63 24.21
N SER A 100 0.34 3.34 23.88
CA SER A 100 1.09 2.27 24.52
C SER A 100 2.59 2.51 24.40
N ALA A 101 3.31 2.45 25.53
CA ALA A 101 4.76 2.58 25.54
C ALA A 101 5.45 1.48 24.71
N ALA A 102 4.92 0.25 24.75
CA ALA A 102 5.45 -0.87 23.98
C ALA A 102 5.30 -0.65 22.47
N ILE A 103 4.13 -0.18 22.01
CA ILE A 103 3.88 0.17 20.60
C ILE A 103 4.76 1.33 20.16
N ARG A 104 4.87 2.38 20.95
CA ARG A 104 5.73 3.53 20.65
C ARG A 104 7.19 3.12 20.57
N SER A 105 7.65 2.28 21.49
CA SER A 105 9.03 1.74 21.49
C SER A 105 9.28 0.92 20.22
N ALA A 106 8.37 0.01 19.85
CA ALA A 106 8.49 -0.79 18.62
C ALA A 106 8.56 0.09 17.35
N LEU A 107 7.78 1.17 17.32
CA LEU A 107 7.78 2.13 16.22
C LEU A 107 8.91 3.16 16.31
N GLY A 108 9.59 3.29 17.45
CA GLY A 108 10.59 4.31 17.74
C GLY A 108 10.00 5.72 17.67
N VAL A 109 8.84 5.92 18.31
CA VAL A 109 8.16 7.20 18.47
C VAL A 109 8.24 7.62 19.93
N GLU A 110 8.77 8.79 20.21
CA GLU A 110 8.95 9.27 21.58
C GLU A 110 7.68 9.88 22.15
N ASP A 111 7.00 10.70 21.37
CA ASP A 111 5.84 11.46 21.80
C ASP A 111 4.53 10.67 21.64
N SER A 112 3.61 10.92 22.57
CA SER A 112 2.22 10.47 22.44
C SER A 112 1.50 11.39 21.44
N ALA A 113 1.27 10.89 20.23
CA ALA A 113 0.52 11.59 19.19
C ALA A 113 -0.67 10.76 18.75
N GLU A 114 -1.72 11.43 18.31
CA GLU A 114 -2.83 10.74 17.66
C GLU A 114 -2.47 10.40 16.20
N PRO A 115 -2.89 9.23 15.70
CA PRO A 115 -2.66 8.83 14.33
C PRO A 115 -3.49 9.69 13.36
N ILE A 116 -2.84 10.16 12.31
CA ILE A 116 -3.47 10.90 11.19
C ILE A 116 -3.39 9.99 9.97
N PHE A 117 -4.52 9.46 9.53
CA PHE A 117 -4.60 8.57 8.37
C PHE A 117 -4.74 9.35 7.06
N GLY A 118 -4.14 8.82 5.99
CA GLY A 118 -4.16 9.47 4.68
C GLY A 118 -3.52 10.86 4.69
N TRP A 119 -2.44 11.01 5.46
CA TRP A 119 -1.74 12.28 5.57
C TRP A 119 -1.09 12.67 4.25
N LYS A 120 -1.34 13.91 3.79
CA LYS A 120 -0.80 14.41 2.52
C LYS A 120 0.53 15.11 2.73
N ALA A 121 1.60 14.41 2.42
CA ALA A 121 2.93 14.99 2.34
C ALA A 121 3.03 16.02 1.19
N ARG A 122 3.94 16.97 1.34
CA ARG A 122 4.28 17.93 0.31
C ARG A 122 5.73 17.71 -0.10
N VAL A 123 5.93 16.82 -1.08
CA VAL A 123 7.26 16.49 -1.58
C VAL A 123 7.65 17.50 -2.67
N PRO A 124 8.75 18.25 -2.53
CA PRO A 124 9.13 19.27 -3.49
C PRO A 124 9.52 18.67 -4.85
N LEU A 125 9.10 19.32 -5.93
CA LEU A 125 9.48 18.99 -7.30
C LEU A 125 10.46 20.05 -7.85
N THR A 126 11.25 19.68 -8.84
CA THR A 126 12.23 20.56 -9.52
C THR A 126 11.61 21.80 -10.15
N ASN A 127 10.33 21.71 -10.56
CA ASN A 127 9.58 22.83 -11.14
C ASN A 127 8.94 23.78 -10.12
N GLY A 128 9.31 23.71 -8.85
CA GLY A 128 8.79 24.54 -7.76
C GLY A 128 7.40 24.14 -7.24
N ARG A 129 6.78 23.11 -7.80
CA ARG A 129 5.51 22.54 -7.32
C ARG A 129 5.77 21.49 -6.24
N PHE A 130 4.70 20.94 -5.70
CA PHE A 130 4.75 19.86 -4.72
C PHE A 130 3.91 18.69 -5.20
N ASP A 131 4.44 17.48 -5.09
CA ASP A 131 3.63 16.27 -5.09
C ASP A 131 2.91 16.17 -3.73
N ARG A 132 1.60 15.96 -3.78
CA ARG A 132 0.74 15.76 -2.60
C ARG A 132 0.51 14.27 -2.39
N THR A 133 1.61 13.56 -2.17
CA THR A 133 1.52 12.13 -1.90
C THR A 133 0.74 11.86 -0.62
N GLU A 134 -0.12 10.88 -0.64
CA GLU A 134 -0.81 10.37 0.53
C GLU A 134 0.04 9.27 1.16
N VAL A 135 0.33 9.40 2.44
CA VAL A 135 0.98 8.41 3.30
C VAL A 135 -0.12 7.77 4.14
N ASP A 136 -0.10 6.47 4.33
CA ASP A 136 -1.20 5.74 4.97
C ASP A 136 -1.46 6.25 6.38
N MET A 137 -0.40 6.51 7.17
CA MET A 137 -0.53 7.10 8.50
C MET A 137 0.68 7.99 8.84
N ARG A 138 0.42 9.05 9.60
CA ARG A 138 1.42 9.81 10.35
C ARG A 138 1.15 9.68 11.84
N LEU A 139 2.20 9.36 12.62
CA LEU A 139 2.16 9.29 14.07
C LEU A 139 3.32 10.15 14.63
N GLY A 140 3.03 11.37 15.05
CA GLY A 140 4.05 12.34 15.45
C GLY A 140 5.05 12.63 14.31
N SER A 141 6.31 12.30 14.53
CA SER A 141 7.41 12.40 13.56
C SER A 141 7.64 11.12 12.74
N LEU A 142 6.73 10.14 12.78
CA LEU A 142 6.81 8.91 12.01
C LEU A 142 5.77 8.90 10.88
N LEU A 143 6.22 8.62 9.65
CA LEU A 143 5.37 8.28 8.52
C LEU A 143 5.33 6.75 8.37
N VAL A 144 4.16 6.22 8.05
CA VAL A 144 3.94 4.75 7.92
C VAL A 144 3.30 4.43 6.58
N GLU A 145 3.85 3.45 5.90
CA GLU A 145 3.26 2.75 4.75
C GLU A 145 2.89 1.33 5.20
N ALA A 146 1.65 0.94 5.02
CA ALA A 146 1.11 -0.36 5.44
C ALA A 146 0.84 -1.25 4.23
N LYS A 147 1.26 -2.51 4.31
CA LYS A 147 1.02 -3.51 3.26
C LYS A 147 0.45 -4.79 3.86
N LEU A 148 -0.50 -5.37 3.14
CA LEU A 148 -1.15 -6.63 3.52
C LEU A 148 -1.10 -7.63 2.36
N THR A 149 -1.77 -7.33 1.25
CA THR A 149 -1.94 -8.25 0.11
C THR A 149 -1.53 -7.63 -1.22
N GLU A 150 -1.13 -6.39 -1.22
CA GLU A 150 -0.68 -5.65 -2.40
C GLU A 150 0.51 -6.34 -3.07
N VAL A 151 0.56 -6.30 -4.42
CA VAL A 151 1.57 -7.02 -5.20
C VAL A 151 2.98 -6.43 -5.01
N GLY A 152 3.10 -5.16 -4.63
CA GLY A 152 4.39 -4.47 -4.46
C GLY A 152 4.18 -2.97 -4.27
N PHE A 153 5.25 -2.20 -4.50
CA PHE A 153 5.25 -0.75 -4.27
C PHE A 153 5.17 0.07 -5.56
N GLN A 154 4.54 -0.48 -6.61
CA GLN A 154 4.34 0.16 -7.90
C GLN A 154 5.64 0.50 -8.66
N THR A 155 5.49 0.73 -9.94
CA THR A 155 6.56 1.17 -10.84
C THR A 155 6.16 2.47 -11.52
N ARG A 156 7.12 3.39 -11.77
CA ARG A 156 6.90 4.65 -12.47
C ARG A 156 8.08 4.98 -13.37
N THR A 157 7.81 5.75 -14.43
CA THR A 157 8.82 6.20 -15.38
C THR A 157 9.89 7.06 -14.69
N ALA A 158 11.11 6.99 -15.17
CA ALA A 158 12.24 7.75 -14.66
C ALA A 158 11.94 9.25 -14.62
N ALA A 159 11.30 9.79 -15.65
CA ALA A 159 10.92 11.19 -15.74
C ALA A 159 10.03 11.66 -14.54
N ILE A 160 9.15 10.81 -14.04
CA ILE A 160 8.32 11.13 -12.86
C ILE A 160 9.15 11.09 -11.58
N VAL A 161 9.99 10.08 -11.44
CA VAL A 161 10.77 9.83 -10.21
C VAL A 161 11.90 10.86 -10.07
N GLU A 162 12.60 11.17 -11.16
CA GLU A 162 13.70 12.13 -11.19
C GLU A 162 13.23 13.60 -11.14
N ALA A 163 11.91 13.83 -11.25
CA ALA A 163 11.35 15.17 -11.07
C ALA A 163 11.28 15.63 -9.60
N TYR A 164 11.53 14.77 -8.63
CA TYR A 164 11.63 15.19 -7.23
C TYR A 164 12.92 15.95 -6.99
N ARG A 165 12.81 17.14 -6.37
CA ARG A 165 13.94 18.07 -6.16
C ARG A 165 15.09 17.43 -5.39
N ASP A 166 14.76 16.65 -4.37
CA ASP A 166 15.75 16.10 -3.44
C ASP A 166 16.17 14.66 -3.82
N PHE A 167 15.78 14.18 -5.01
CA PHE A 167 16.04 12.81 -5.46
C PHE A 167 17.54 12.49 -5.50
N ASP A 168 18.34 13.32 -6.16
CA ASP A 168 19.80 13.17 -6.26
C ASP A 168 20.52 13.33 -4.93
N THR A 169 19.93 14.08 -3.99
CA THR A 169 20.49 14.26 -2.65
C THR A 169 20.28 13.02 -1.80
N VAL A 170 19.11 12.40 -1.92
CA VAL A 170 18.69 11.28 -1.07
C VAL A 170 19.20 9.95 -1.59
N PHE A 171 19.17 9.72 -2.91
CA PHE A 171 19.42 8.41 -3.50
C PHE A 171 20.66 8.34 -4.39
N ASP A 172 21.30 7.18 -4.36
CA ASP A 172 22.26 6.72 -5.34
C ASP A 172 21.47 6.03 -6.48
N HIS A 173 21.46 6.63 -7.65
CA HIS A 173 20.68 6.18 -8.79
C HIS A 173 21.07 4.79 -9.29
N ASP A 174 22.36 4.45 -9.18
CA ASP A 174 22.88 3.17 -9.68
C ASP A 174 22.47 2.00 -8.80
N ARG A 175 22.06 2.28 -7.57
CA ARG A 175 21.59 1.30 -6.59
C ARG A 175 20.07 1.15 -6.55
N LEU A 176 19.33 2.08 -7.13
CA LEU A 176 17.87 1.98 -7.15
C LEU A 176 17.41 0.86 -8.10
N PRO A 177 16.39 0.09 -7.72
CA PRO A 177 15.85 -0.96 -8.58
C PRO A 177 15.22 -0.35 -9.84
N ARG A 178 15.77 -0.74 -10.99
CA ARG A 178 15.29 -0.30 -12.31
C ARG A 178 14.19 -1.22 -12.81
N ALA A 179 13.31 -0.67 -13.61
CA ALA A 179 12.25 -1.41 -14.27
C ALA A 179 12.02 -0.85 -15.69
N GLU A 180 11.56 -1.70 -16.56
CA GLU A 180 11.06 -1.34 -17.87
C GLU A 180 9.53 -1.27 -17.81
N ILE A 181 8.96 -0.12 -18.16
CA ILE A 181 7.52 0.09 -18.14
C ILE A 181 6.97 -0.14 -19.52
N ALA A 182 6.24 -1.22 -19.66
CA ALA A 182 5.59 -1.54 -20.93
C ALA A 182 4.64 -0.42 -21.38
N THR A 183 4.89 0.10 -22.57
CA THR A 183 3.96 1.05 -23.20
C THR A 183 2.68 0.32 -23.58
N SER A 184 1.54 0.89 -23.24
CA SER A 184 0.22 0.34 -23.64
C SER A 184 -0.13 0.66 -25.08
N ARG A 185 0.62 1.53 -25.75
CA ARG A 185 0.35 2.00 -27.10
C ARG A 185 1.04 1.09 -28.11
N TRP A 186 0.25 0.41 -28.93
CA TRP A 186 0.73 -0.23 -30.14
C TRP A 186 0.99 0.86 -31.19
N MET A 187 2.16 0.84 -31.81
CA MET A 187 2.55 1.83 -32.84
C MET A 187 2.74 1.13 -34.18
N ARG A 188 2.46 1.85 -35.28
CA ARG A 188 2.82 1.41 -36.62
C ARG A 188 4.28 1.76 -36.89
N ALA A 189 4.94 0.97 -37.71
CA ALA A 189 6.33 1.23 -38.09
C ALA A 189 6.55 2.66 -38.64
N SER A 190 5.54 3.21 -39.33
CA SER A 190 5.57 4.56 -39.87
C SER A 190 5.45 5.68 -38.82
N GLU A 191 5.10 5.39 -37.60
CA GLU A 191 4.94 6.37 -36.49
C GLU A 191 6.22 6.54 -35.66
N PHE A 192 7.30 5.81 -35.98
CA PHE A 192 8.55 5.89 -35.23
C PHE A 192 9.36 7.13 -35.62
N PRO A 193 9.91 7.84 -34.61
CA PRO A 193 10.80 8.96 -34.90
C PRO A 193 12.11 8.45 -35.50
N GLU A 194 12.64 9.20 -36.49
CA GLU A 194 13.88 8.88 -37.20
C GLU A 194 15.13 8.73 -36.32
N ASN A 195 15.05 9.10 -35.05
CA ASN A 195 16.12 9.05 -34.05
C ASN A 195 16.01 7.87 -33.07
N ALA A 196 15.20 6.87 -33.37
CA ALA A 196 15.07 5.69 -32.51
C ALA A 196 16.41 4.93 -32.40
N SER A 197 16.71 4.48 -31.19
CA SER A 197 17.99 3.86 -30.81
C SER A 197 18.41 2.66 -31.66
N GLN A 198 19.71 2.35 -31.66
CA GLN A 198 20.33 1.24 -32.43
C GLN A 198 19.68 -0.14 -32.22
N GLU A 199 19.04 -0.37 -31.05
CA GLU A 199 18.27 -1.59 -30.82
C GLU A 199 17.04 -1.70 -31.73
N PHE A 200 16.43 -0.57 -32.07
CA PHE A 200 15.31 -0.52 -33.00
C PHE A 200 15.72 -0.83 -34.43
N GLU A 201 16.89 -0.34 -34.86
CA GLU A 201 17.45 -0.66 -36.18
C GLU A 201 17.66 -2.16 -36.37
N SER A 202 18.01 -2.91 -35.32
CA SER A 202 18.17 -4.35 -35.38
C SER A 202 16.84 -5.11 -35.54
N ILE A 203 15.74 -4.58 -34.99
CA ILE A 203 14.40 -5.18 -35.11
C ILE A 203 13.79 -4.86 -36.47
N VAL A 204 14.02 -3.64 -36.98
CA VAL A 204 13.55 -3.19 -38.30
C VAL A 204 14.41 -3.77 -39.44
N ALA A 205 15.64 -4.16 -39.16
CA ALA A 205 16.54 -4.80 -40.14
C ALA A 205 16.16 -6.26 -40.45
N ASP A 206 15.21 -6.86 -39.75
CA ASP A 206 14.66 -8.17 -40.11
C ASP A 206 13.82 -8.04 -41.39
N PRO A 207 14.23 -8.68 -42.52
CA PRO A 207 13.51 -8.58 -43.80
C PRO A 207 12.04 -9.03 -43.72
N ALA A 208 11.67 -9.83 -42.72
CA ALA A 208 10.30 -10.28 -42.49
C ALA A 208 9.41 -9.17 -41.88
N VAL A 209 10.00 -8.20 -41.21
CA VAL A 209 9.30 -7.07 -40.56
C VAL A 209 9.11 -5.93 -41.55
N VAL A 210 10.07 -5.68 -42.43
CA VAL A 210 10.07 -4.56 -43.39
C VAL A 210 9.11 -4.76 -44.57
N SER A 211 8.68 -5.99 -44.84
CA SER A 211 7.80 -6.30 -45.98
C SER A 211 6.33 -5.91 -45.75
N ASN A 212 5.95 -5.47 -44.55
CA ASN A 212 4.56 -5.13 -44.26
C ASN A 212 4.47 -3.78 -43.54
N VAL A 213 4.14 -2.72 -44.26
CA VAL A 213 4.02 -1.32 -43.76
C VAL A 213 2.95 -1.17 -42.70
N ASP A 214 2.09 -2.18 -42.53
CA ASP A 214 1.04 -2.24 -41.51
C ASP A 214 1.44 -3.04 -40.28
N THR A 215 2.71 -3.44 -40.16
CA THR A 215 3.16 -4.20 -38.95
C THR A 215 3.02 -3.33 -37.73
N ILE A 216 2.13 -3.75 -36.85
CA ILE A 216 1.89 -3.13 -35.54
C ILE A 216 2.82 -3.83 -34.54
N PHE A 217 3.66 -3.08 -33.86
CA PHE A 217 4.55 -3.64 -32.86
C PHE A 217 4.45 -2.83 -31.56
N ARG A 218 4.89 -3.48 -30.49
CA ARG A 218 4.96 -2.83 -29.17
C ARG A 218 6.33 -2.15 -29.08
N PRO A 219 6.37 -0.82 -28.88
CA PRO A 219 7.64 -0.14 -28.70
C PRO A 219 8.36 -0.65 -27.43
N PRO A 220 9.70 -0.51 -27.36
CA PRO A 220 10.45 -0.76 -26.15
C PRO A 220 9.80 -0.06 -24.95
N GLY A 221 9.90 -0.67 -23.79
CA GLY A 221 9.39 -0.08 -22.57
C GLY A 221 10.14 1.20 -22.21
N GLU A 222 9.48 2.09 -21.51
CA GLU A 222 10.13 3.29 -20.97
C GLU A 222 10.95 2.92 -19.72
N PRO A 223 12.19 3.48 -19.58
CA PRO A 223 12.96 3.27 -18.37
C PRO A 223 12.24 3.84 -17.17
N GLY A 224 12.29 3.12 -16.07
CA GLY A 224 11.62 3.49 -14.85
C GLY A 224 12.28 2.92 -13.60
N TYR A 225 11.64 3.14 -12.48
CA TYR A 225 12.04 2.64 -11.17
C TYR A 225 10.94 1.76 -10.61
N ALA A 226 11.33 0.58 -10.11
CA ALA A 226 10.47 -0.24 -9.26
C ALA A 226 10.36 0.40 -7.87
N ALA A 227 9.43 -0.11 -7.06
CA ALA A 227 9.22 0.34 -5.69
C ALA A 227 8.99 1.88 -5.55
N TYR A 228 8.31 2.49 -6.52
CA TYR A 228 8.06 3.92 -6.58
C TYR A 228 7.42 4.50 -5.30
N GLN A 229 6.46 3.78 -4.70
CA GLN A 229 5.83 4.25 -3.45
C GLN A 229 6.87 4.43 -2.33
N LEU A 230 7.84 3.52 -2.23
CA LEU A 230 8.91 3.61 -1.23
C LEU A 230 9.84 4.79 -1.50
N ILE A 231 10.29 4.97 -2.75
CA ILE A 231 11.11 6.11 -3.16
C ILE A 231 10.41 7.42 -2.75
N ARG A 232 9.15 7.57 -3.13
CA ARG A 232 8.35 8.76 -2.84
C ARG A 232 8.14 8.97 -1.34
N SER A 233 7.90 7.90 -0.57
CA SER A 233 7.67 7.98 0.87
C SER A 233 8.94 8.31 1.65
N VAL A 234 10.11 7.82 1.21
CA VAL A 234 11.41 8.22 1.76
C VAL A 234 11.69 9.71 1.49
N LEU A 235 11.39 10.20 0.26
CA LEU A 235 11.48 11.63 -0.06
C LEU A 235 10.51 12.48 0.76
N ALA A 236 9.30 11.96 1.04
CA ALA A 236 8.35 12.63 1.91
C ALA A 236 8.87 12.72 3.36
N ALA A 237 9.47 11.65 3.88
CA ALA A 237 10.09 11.64 5.19
C ALA A 237 11.29 12.61 5.28
N TYR A 238 12.13 12.63 4.25
CA TYR A 238 13.24 13.58 4.15
C TYR A 238 12.73 15.03 4.15
N ALA A 239 11.77 15.36 3.29
CA ALA A 239 11.23 16.72 3.17
C ALA A 239 10.47 17.19 4.42
N ALA A 240 9.88 16.28 5.20
CA ALA A 240 9.13 16.57 6.44
C ALA A 240 9.99 16.43 7.71
N ASP A 241 11.28 16.09 7.58
CA ASP A 241 12.18 15.73 8.69
C ASP A 241 11.59 14.66 9.63
N CYS A 242 10.97 13.65 9.04
CA CYS A 242 10.32 12.53 9.73
C CYS A 242 11.13 11.24 9.61
N SER A 243 10.84 10.28 10.48
CA SER A 243 11.17 8.86 10.28
C SER A 243 10.16 8.25 9.33
N PHE A 244 10.51 7.12 8.70
CA PHE A 244 9.60 6.36 7.85
C PHE A 244 9.65 4.87 8.21
N CYS A 245 8.50 4.23 8.30
CA CYS A 245 8.36 2.81 8.60
C CYS A 245 7.44 2.12 7.60
N VAL A 246 7.90 1.00 7.07
CA VAL A 246 7.04 0.05 6.34
C VAL A 246 6.54 -1.00 7.33
N ILE A 247 5.23 -1.22 7.39
CA ILE A 247 4.62 -2.32 8.15
C ILE A 247 4.02 -3.30 7.16
N HIS A 248 4.49 -4.53 7.16
CA HIS A 248 4.06 -5.56 6.22
C HIS A 248 3.77 -6.90 6.90
N ASP A 249 3.12 -7.81 6.19
CA ASP A 249 2.95 -9.18 6.66
C ASP A 249 4.28 -9.96 6.53
N GLU A 250 4.73 -10.65 7.58
CA GLU A 250 5.98 -11.42 7.57
C GLU A 250 6.01 -12.51 6.49
N ARG A 251 4.82 -12.96 6.03
CA ARG A 251 4.66 -13.95 4.94
C ARG A 251 4.94 -13.35 3.56
N ARG A 252 5.34 -12.07 3.48
CA ARG A 252 5.66 -11.33 2.26
C ARG A 252 7.14 -10.90 2.26
N PRO A 253 8.07 -11.87 2.12
CA PRO A 253 9.50 -11.56 2.06
C PRO A 253 9.87 -10.68 0.86
N ASP A 254 9.11 -10.76 -0.23
CA ASP A 254 9.26 -9.92 -1.42
C ASP A 254 9.14 -8.42 -1.09
N LEU A 255 8.18 -8.01 -0.26
CA LEU A 255 8.03 -6.60 0.16
C LEU A 255 9.21 -6.14 1.01
N ARG A 256 9.76 -7.04 1.84
CA ARG A 256 10.94 -6.76 2.64
C ARG A 256 12.19 -6.60 1.77
N GLU A 257 12.34 -7.44 0.75
CA GLU A 257 13.45 -7.35 -0.20
C GLU A 257 13.41 -6.04 -0.98
N GLU A 258 12.24 -5.64 -1.52
CA GLU A 258 12.08 -4.35 -2.18
C GLU A 258 12.47 -3.19 -1.25
N TRP A 259 12.07 -3.26 0.03
CA TRP A 259 12.43 -2.24 1.01
C TRP A 259 13.94 -2.13 1.24
N PHE A 260 14.63 -3.27 1.41
CA PHE A 260 16.08 -3.25 1.60
C PHE A 260 16.84 -2.75 0.37
N GLN A 261 16.34 -2.97 -0.84
CA GLN A 261 16.92 -2.37 -2.05
C GLN A 261 16.84 -0.84 -2.01
N ILE A 262 15.70 -0.29 -1.58
CA ILE A 262 15.56 1.17 -1.43
C ILE A 262 16.48 1.70 -0.32
N MET A 263 16.52 1.04 0.84
CA MET A 263 17.41 1.46 1.94
C MET A 263 18.90 1.48 1.51
N ALA A 264 19.32 0.48 0.74
CA ALA A 264 20.70 0.38 0.25
C ALA A 264 21.08 1.50 -0.74
N ALA A 265 20.08 2.13 -1.37
CA ALA A 265 20.30 3.26 -2.27
C ALA A 265 20.32 4.62 -1.55
N VAL A 266 19.99 4.69 -0.26
CA VAL A 266 20.00 5.96 0.48
C VAL A 266 21.43 6.38 0.82
N LYS A 267 21.82 7.58 0.39
CA LYS A 267 23.18 8.13 0.58
C LYS A 267 23.49 8.55 2.02
N SER A 268 22.49 9.10 2.71
CA SER A 268 22.71 9.71 4.04
C SER A 268 22.52 8.70 5.17
N ALA A 269 23.58 8.45 5.95
CA ALA A 269 23.49 7.64 7.17
C ALA A 269 22.48 8.22 8.19
N ALA A 270 22.41 9.55 8.31
CA ALA A 270 21.46 10.21 9.19
C ALA A 270 19.99 9.99 8.77
N LEU A 271 19.71 9.83 7.47
CA LEU A 271 18.40 9.44 7.00
C LEU A 271 18.17 7.93 7.19
N SER A 272 19.18 7.10 6.86
CA SER A 272 19.06 5.63 6.92
C SER A 272 18.66 5.14 8.32
N VAL A 273 19.15 5.73 9.41
CA VAL A 273 18.78 5.34 10.78
C VAL A 273 17.35 5.71 11.15
N ARG A 274 16.68 6.55 10.35
CA ARG A 274 15.27 6.92 10.51
C ARG A 274 14.33 6.05 9.65
N LEU A 275 14.90 5.16 8.82
CA LEU A 275 14.14 4.25 7.96
C LEU A 275 13.97 2.91 8.69
N LYS A 276 12.73 2.45 8.80
CA LYS A 276 12.36 1.31 9.63
C LYS A 276 11.50 0.32 8.84
N ILE A 277 11.51 -0.91 9.28
CA ILE A 277 10.61 -1.95 8.83
C ILE A 277 10.12 -2.75 10.03
N LEU A 278 8.84 -3.11 10.03
CA LEU A 278 8.20 -3.97 11.01
C LEU A 278 7.27 -4.93 10.30
N THR A 279 7.05 -6.07 10.91
CA THR A 279 5.96 -6.97 10.51
C THR A 279 4.72 -6.72 11.37
N TRP A 280 3.55 -7.01 10.81
CA TRP A 280 2.30 -7.03 11.58
C TRP A 280 2.39 -8.00 12.75
N GLN A 281 3.14 -9.08 12.60
CA GLN A 281 3.35 -10.11 13.60
C GLN A 281 4.19 -9.59 14.79
N GLU A 282 5.27 -8.86 14.52
CA GLU A 282 6.06 -8.19 15.58
C GLU A 282 5.21 -7.16 16.31
N LEU A 283 4.43 -6.36 15.59
CA LEU A 283 3.55 -5.38 16.21
C LEU A 283 2.47 -6.06 17.07
N ALA A 284 1.91 -7.18 16.59
CA ALA A 284 0.88 -7.94 17.30
C ALA A 284 1.31 -8.40 18.69
N ALA A 285 2.61 -8.63 18.91
CA ALA A 285 3.15 -9.02 20.22
C ALA A 285 2.89 -7.97 21.33
N HIS A 286 2.65 -6.73 20.94
CA HIS A 286 2.47 -5.58 21.84
C HIS A 286 1.03 -5.09 21.93
N LEU A 287 0.10 -5.71 21.20
CA LEU A 287 -1.31 -5.32 21.16
C LEU A 287 -2.12 -5.94 22.31
N PRO A 288 -3.26 -5.34 22.70
CA PRO A 288 -4.19 -5.95 23.64
C PRO A 288 -4.68 -7.33 23.15
N GLU A 289 -4.83 -8.28 24.07
CA GLU A 289 -5.22 -9.67 23.75
C GLU A 289 -6.50 -9.78 22.90
N PRO A 290 -7.59 -9.03 23.14
CA PRO A 290 -8.78 -9.11 22.29
C PRO A 290 -8.51 -8.67 20.84
N LEU A 291 -7.65 -7.68 20.63
CA LEU A 291 -7.25 -7.24 19.30
C LEU A 291 -6.35 -8.28 18.63
N GLN A 292 -5.42 -8.91 19.37
CA GLN A 292 -4.62 -10.03 18.86
C GLN A 292 -5.52 -11.17 18.37
N GLY A 293 -6.56 -11.54 19.14
CA GLY A 293 -7.53 -12.55 18.76
C GLY A 293 -8.28 -12.20 17.47
N PHE A 294 -8.71 -10.94 17.32
CA PHE A 294 -9.34 -10.46 16.09
C PHE A 294 -8.38 -10.55 14.88
N LEU A 295 -7.12 -10.15 15.06
CA LEU A 295 -6.11 -10.20 13.98
C LEU A 295 -5.77 -11.63 13.57
N ASP A 296 -5.70 -12.54 14.55
CA ASP A 296 -5.49 -13.96 14.27
C ASP A 296 -6.65 -14.53 13.48
N VAL A 297 -7.87 -14.41 13.99
CA VAL A 297 -9.06 -15.02 13.36
C VAL A 297 -9.27 -14.50 11.94
N LYS A 298 -9.14 -13.19 11.73
CA LYS A 298 -9.41 -12.56 10.44
C LYS A 298 -8.26 -12.66 9.46
N TYR A 299 -7.05 -12.35 9.88
CA TYR A 299 -5.89 -12.21 9.01
C TYR A 299 -4.85 -13.33 9.18
N GLY A 300 -4.93 -14.10 10.26
CA GLY A 300 -3.90 -15.05 10.66
C GLY A 300 -2.61 -14.34 11.10
N ILE A 301 -2.74 -13.13 11.61
CA ILE A 301 -1.63 -12.35 12.16
C ILE A 301 -1.53 -12.67 13.66
N VAL A 302 -0.46 -13.33 14.06
CA VAL A 302 -0.16 -13.70 15.44
C VAL A 302 1.24 -13.25 15.81
N SER A 303 1.49 -13.13 17.11
CA SER A 303 2.83 -12.80 17.62
C SER A 303 3.87 -13.82 17.15
N PRO A 304 5.13 -13.42 16.97
CA PRO A 304 6.20 -14.34 16.56
C PRO A 304 6.28 -15.58 17.46
N GLY A 305 6.47 -16.73 16.83
CA GLY A 305 6.54 -18.02 17.53
C GLY A 305 5.19 -18.66 17.89
N LYS A 306 4.06 -17.98 17.66
CA LYS A 306 2.72 -18.57 17.77
C LYS A 306 2.22 -19.07 16.41
N LEU A 307 1.42 -20.14 16.41
CA LEU A 307 0.72 -20.59 15.22
C LEU A 307 -0.64 -19.91 15.13
N PRO A 308 -1.08 -19.51 13.92
CA PRO A 308 -2.43 -18.99 13.71
C PRO A 308 -3.49 -20.03 14.09
N SER A 309 -4.63 -19.56 14.59
CA SER A 309 -5.79 -20.42 14.86
C SER A 309 -6.23 -21.19 13.63
N ALA A 310 -6.67 -22.42 13.82
CA ALA A 310 -7.15 -23.24 12.71
C ALA A 310 -8.34 -22.59 12.02
N ILE A 311 -8.42 -22.73 10.68
CA ILE A 311 -9.55 -22.27 9.89
C ILE A 311 -10.78 -23.09 10.35
N GLY A 312 -11.84 -22.43 10.78
CA GLY A 312 -13.09 -23.07 11.22
C GLY A 312 -13.30 -23.20 12.73
N ALA A 313 -12.31 -22.87 13.57
CA ALA A 313 -12.45 -22.97 15.04
C ALA A 313 -13.34 -21.88 15.68
N SER A 314 -13.86 -20.94 14.90
CA SER A 314 -14.53 -19.73 15.42
C SER A 314 -16.05 -19.81 15.51
N ALA A 315 -16.67 -20.99 15.38
CA ALA A 315 -18.15 -21.12 15.37
C ALA A 315 -18.77 -21.28 16.78
N GLU A 316 -17.96 -21.47 17.83
CA GLU A 316 -18.49 -21.83 19.16
C GLU A 316 -18.35 -20.76 20.26
N LEU A 317 -17.93 -19.54 19.95
CA LEU A 317 -17.74 -18.48 20.96
C LEU A 317 -18.72 -17.29 20.80
N ALA A 318 -19.95 -17.55 20.41
CA ALA A 318 -21.02 -16.55 20.42
C ALA A 318 -22.36 -17.16 20.82
N ASP A 319 -22.50 -17.52 22.08
CA ASP A 319 -23.80 -17.60 22.79
C ASP A 319 -23.85 -16.55 23.88
#